data_a6ac26e3e88ad1645fd207f800f641a8
#
_entry.id   a6ac26e3e88ad1645fd207f800f641a8
#
_cell.length_a   1.000
_cell.length_b   1.000
_cell.length_c   1.000
_cell.angle_alpha   90.00
_cell.angle_beta   90.00
_cell.angle_gamma   90.00
#
_symmetry.space_group_name_H-M   'P 1'
#
loop_
_entity.id
_entity.type
_entity.pdbx_description
1 polymer ?
#
loop_
_entity_poly.entity_id
_entity_poly.type
_entity_poly.pdbx_seq_one_letter_code
_entity_poly.pdbx_strand_id
1 'polypeptide(L)'
;MPIAASNDVRTATTSREWAVGAIAALMLVLAPWGWGGVVFWVVAGTAGLGVSAVIAAWGGRRSQFLMAAVWVAWALVAAARTAAALRGSDEPGLLPFVAPTFSLANDPWCEALAFPLAALVGQLLAGVCLREPTASPHAWPRLRRSVPFWAGLAFAAYVALQMANAYGTVVERDLFWRIVPEAHVAWLPAGLSSPLRSDVADPGAMNGWRLLLILGGPWALFVAVRAAGLRRRVLVALAWISVATAALFAVWGYLHQPSYGTILGFAIPREAQVFGTFINRNHAGAYLYLNAGLALALACWHLRRAGDRAAQGGPHLVAAFGAVVLALFAALTNSIGAVIVVGLLGLVVAPLTLFRGYRDDRGKVRPGVWAAILATVAIVLALGAVADFGKLADKAKGKADRYLQAGTDDRAPLRAATWRMALDRPWTGWGAGSYRWVSPVYQADEKALQDGHGRLRVRALYAHHDWLQLFAEVGLLGLVPLLAALYWFGRKLRAACRTGHPEALPLAALLVLFALHASFDLLCWFTPLLTVLALVVAALAAFTEQSSAGRAAAVAP
;
A
#
# COMPACT_ATOMS: atom_id res chain seq x y z
N MET A 1 -13.79 -28.29 28.50
CA MET A 1 -14.89 -27.30 28.53
C MET A 1 -15.10 -26.81 27.11
N PRO A 2 -16.29 -26.96 26.52
CA PRO A 2 -16.57 -26.37 25.23
C PRO A 2 -16.45 -24.87 25.40
N ILE A 3 -15.55 -24.24 24.62
CA ILE A 3 -15.46 -22.78 24.50
C ILE A 3 -16.82 -22.34 24.00
N ALA A 4 -17.62 -21.78 24.91
CA ALA A 4 -18.91 -21.21 24.60
C ALA A 4 -18.76 -20.36 23.36
N ALA A 5 -19.44 -20.75 22.29
CA ALA A 5 -19.61 -19.92 21.11
C ALA A 5 -20.15 -18.59 21.63
N SER A 6 -19.27 -17.57 21.67
CA SER A 6 -19.66 -16.23 22.07
C SER A 6 -20.87 -15.91 21.19
N ASN A 7 -21.98 -15.61 21.83
CA ASN A 7 -23.18 -15.08 21.21
C ASN A 7 -22.76 -13.85 20.41
N ASP A 8 -22.36 -14.08 19.16
CA ASP A 8 -22.30 -13.08 18.12
C ASP A 8 -23.78 -12.74 17.88
N VAL A 9 -24.30 -11.86 18.73
CA VAL A 9 -25.66 -11.34 18.60
C VAL A 9 -25.82 -11.01 17.13
N ARG A 10 -26.75 -11.69 16.46
CA ARG A 10 -27.06 -11.54 15.03
C ARG A 10 -27.67 -10.16 14.74
N THR A 11 -26.97 -9.11 15.14
CA THR A 11 -27.34 -7.75 14.75
C THR A 11 -27.01 -7.59 13.28
N ALA A 12 -27.97 -7.15 12.49
CA ALA A 12 -27.78 -6.87 11.08
C ALA A 12 -26.62 -5.88 10.87
N THR A 13 -25.88 -6.03 9.77
CA THR A 13 -24.83 -5.06 9.39
C THR A 13 -25.46 -3.70 9.22
N THR A 14 -24.90 -2.66 9.83
CA THR A 14 -25.46 -1.30 9.73
C THR A 14 -25.27 -0.74 8.32
N SER A 15 -26.13 0.18 7.90
CA SER A 15 -26.01 0.83 6.60
C SER A 15 -24.68 1.59 6.46
N ARG A 16 -24.13 2.08 7.56
CA ARG A 16 -22.81 2.73 7.62
C ARG A 16 -21.66 1.76 7.36
N GLU A 17 -21.72 0.56 7.91
CA GLU A 17 -20.72 -0.48 7.62
C GLU A 17 -20.77 -0.89 6.13
N TRP A 18 -21.96 -0.91 5.53
CA TRP A 18 -22.12 -1.14 4.09
C TRP A 18 -21.55 -0.01 3.26
N ALA A 19 -21.82 1.25 3.62
CA ALA A 19 -21.31 2.40 2.90
C ALA A 19 -19.78 2.43 2.88
N VAL A 20 -19.14 2.33 4.05
CA VAL A 20 -17.67 2.31 4.16
C VAL A 20 -17.11 1.05 3.52
N GLY A 21 -17.75 -0.10 3.69
CA GLY A 21 -17.33 -1.37 3.05
C GLY A 21 -17.37 -1.30 1.53
N ALA A 22 -18.40 -0.70 0.94
CA ALA A 22 -18.52 -0.55 -0.51
C ALA A 22 -17.43 0.37 -1.10
N ILE A 23 -17.14 1.49 -0.45
CA ILE A 23 -16.04 2.37 -0.88
C ILE A 23 -14.69 1.66 -0.74
N ALA A 24 -14.46 0.95 0.37
CA ALA A 24 -13.26 0.16 0.58
C ALA A 24 -13.10 -0.92 -0.49
N ALA A 25 -14.18 -1.61 -0.86
CA ALA A 25 -14.19 -2.59 -1.94
C ALA A 25 -13.82 -1.95 -3.27
N LEU A 26 -14.36 -0.77 -3.58
CA LEU A 26 -14.03 -0.04 -4.80
C LEU A 26 -12.54 0.32 -4.85
N MET A 27 -11.95 0.79 -3.73
CA MET A 27 -10.51 1.06 -3.65
C MET A 27 -9.67 -0.21 -3.90
N LEU A 28 -10.03 -1.34 -3.28
CA LEU A 28 -9.33 -2.62 -3.44
C LEU A 28 -9.42 -3.17 -4.86
N VAL A 29 -10.55 -2.96 -5.52
CA VAL A 29 -10.78 -3.42 -6.90
C VAL A 29 -10.05 -2.54 -7.91
N LEU A 30 -10.15 -1.22 -7.81
CA LEU A 30 -9.64 -0.32 -8.85
C LEU A 30 -8.13 -0.06 -8.76
N ALA A 31 -7.57 0.02 -7.55
CA ALA A 31 -6.18 0.43 -7.36
C ALA A 31 -5.15 -0.41 -8.16
N PRO A 32 -5.19 -1.75 -8.22
CA PRO A 32 -4.20 -2.53 -8.95
C PRO A 32 -4.28 -2.36 -10.47
N TRP A 33 -5.47 -2.03 -11.03
CA TRP A 33 -5.67 -1.91 -12.48
C TRP A 33 -5.17 -0.57 -13.05
N GLY A 34 -4.97 0.42 -12.18
CA GLY A 34 -4.40 1.71 -12.56
C GLY A 34 -2.87 1.69 -12.60
N TRP A 35 -2.25 0.90 -13.49
CA TRP A 35 -0.80 0.82 -13.70
C TRP A 35 0.00 0.56 -12.42
N GLY A 36 -0.55 -0.28 -11.56
CA GLY A 36 0.06 -0.59 -10.28
C GLY A 36 0.19 0.61 -9.34
N GLY A 37 -0.62 1.66 -9.54
CA GLY A 37 -0.60 2.87 -8.72
C GLY A 37 0.60 3.79 -8.97
N VAL A 38 1.28 3.65 -10.11
CA VAL A 38 2.37 4.57 -10.51
C VAL A 38 1.82 5.89 -11.01
N VAL A 39 0.64 5.87 -11.61
CA VAL A 39 0.02 7.04 -12.25
C VAL A 39 -0.68 7.89 -11.21
N PHE A 40 -0.38 9.19 -11.16
CA PHE A 40 -0.86 10.05 -10.10
C PHE A 40 -2.38 10.29 -10.09
N TRP A 41 -3.07 10.20 -11.23
CA TRP A 41 -4.53 10.26 -11.21
C TRP A 41 -5.18 9.08 -10.48
N VAL A 42 -4.57 7.88 -10.51
CA VAL A 42 -5.02 6.72 -9.72
C VAL A 42 -4.76 6.95 -8.24
N VAL A 43 -3.60 7.51 -7.90
CA VAL A 43 -3.24 7.90 -6.54
C VAL A 43 -4.24 8.92 -6.01
N ALA A 44 -4.49 9.98 -6.77
CA ALA A 44 -5.45 11.03 -6.44
C ALA A 44 -6.88 10.49 -6.30
N GLY A 45 -7.32 9.63 -7.22
CA GLY A 45 -8.60 8.94 -7.15
C GLY A 45 -8.75 8.06 -5.92
N THR A 46 -7.70 7.29 -5.57
CA THR A 46 -7.69 6.47 -4.36
C THR A 46 -7.77 7.33 -3.09
N ALA A 47 -7.07 8.47 -3.07
CA ALA A 47 -7.16 9.42 -1.97
C ALA A 47 -8.56 10.04 -1.85
N GLY A 48 -9.19 10.40 -2.97
CA GLY A 48 -10.57 10.90 -3.01
C GLY A 48 -11.59 9.90 -2.46
N LEU A 49 -11.49 8.62 -2.86
CA LEU A 49 -12.29 7.54 -2.28
C LEU A 49 -12.04 7.37 -0.78
N GLY A 50 -10.78 7.45 -0.34
CA GLY A 50 -10.41 7.37 1.08
C GLY A 50 -11.07 8.47 1.90
N VAL A 51 -11.04 9.72 1.43
CA VAL A 51 -11.71 10.86 2.06
C VAL A 51 -13.21 10.63 2.13
N SER A 52 -13.84 10.14 1.05
CA SER A 52 -15.27 9.81 1.03
C SER A 52 -15.63 8.73 2.05
N ALA A 53 -14.77 7.72 2.22
CA ALA A 53 -14.95 6.67 3.22
C ALA A 53 -14.95 7.25 4.65
N VAL A 54 -14.04 8.21 4.95
CA VAL A 54 -14.01 8.91 6.25
C VAL A 54 -15.29 9.70 6.47
N ILE A 55 -15.74 10.47 5.46
CA ILE A 55 -16.98 11.25 5.53
C ILE A 55 -18.19 10.32 5.72
N ALA A 56 -18.23 9.16 5.03
CA ALA A 56 -19.27 8.16 5.19
C ALA A 56 -19.28 7.52 6.60
N ALA A 57 -18.09 7.27 7.15
CA ALA A 57 -17.95 6.71 8.50
C ALA A 57 -18.44 7.65 9.60
N TRP A 58 -18.36 8.96 9.35
CA TRP A 58 -18.73 9.99 10.33
C TRP A 58 -20.12 10.58 10.07
N GLY A 59 -20.37 11.03 8.84
CA GLY A 59 -21.55 11.78 8.47
C GLY A 59 -22.84 10.97 8.40
N GLY A 60 -23.97 11.67 8.34
CA GLY A 60 -25.27 11.10 8.02
C GLY A 60 -25.60 11.22 6.52
N ARG A 61 -26.72 10.64 6.08
CA ARG A 61 -27.13 10.64 4.66
C ARG A 61 -27.19 12.04 4.04
N ARG A 62 -27.69 13.03 4.78
CA ARG A 62 -27.77 14.42 4.29
C ARG A 62 -26.38 15.01 4.02
N SER A 63 -25.41 14.77 4.90
CA SER A 63 -24.06 15.28 4.71
C SER A 63 -23.35 14.65 3.50
N GLN A 64 -23.72 13.43 3.10
CA GLN A 64 -23.16 12.81 1.90
C GLN A 64 -23.53 13.58 0.64
N PHE A 65 -24.82 13.94 0.47
CA PHE A 65 -25.26 14.72 -0.69
C PHE A 65 -24.72 16.15 -0.68
N LEU A 66 -24.61 16.78 0.50
CA LEU A 66 -23.97 18.09 0.62
C LEU A 66 -22.51 18.05 0.18
N MET A 67 -21.77 17.05 0.64
CA MET A 67 -20.38 16.87 0.24
C MET A 67 -20.24 16.48 -1.24
N ALA A 68 -21.20 15.72 -1.80
CA ALA A 68 -21.24 15.46 -3.24
C ALA A 68 -21.33 16.77 -4.04
N ALA A 69 -22.15 17.72 -3.61
CA ALA A 69 -22.22 19.04 -4.24
C ALA A 69 -20.89 19.82 -4.16
N VAL A 70 -20.17 19.72 -3.03
CA VAL A 70 -18.83 20.31 -2.89
C VAL A 70 -17.84 19.69 -3.88
N TRP A 71 -17.88 18.36 -4.05
CA TRP A 71 -17.02 17.69 -5.02
C TRP A 71 -17.35 18.03 -6.46
N VAL A 72 -18.63 18.19 -6.81
CA VAL A 72 -19.06 18.70 -8.13
C VAL A 72 -18.50 20.10 -8.36
N ALA A 73 -18.65 21.01 -7.41
CA ALA A 73 -18.12 22.37 -7.52
C ALA A 73 -16.60 22.37 -7.70
N TRP A 74 -15.89 21.55 -6.95
CA TRP A 74 -14.43 21.42 -7.12
C TRP A 74 -14.07 20.85 -8.50
N ALA A 75 -14.73 19.78 -8.96
CA ALA A 75 -14.49 19.19 -10.28
C ALA A 75 -14.73 20.22 -11.40
N LEU A 76 -15.77 21.05 -11.28
CA LEU A 76 -16.07 22.12 -12.25
C LEU A 76 -14.97 23.20 -12.24
N VAL A 77 -14.48 23.60 -11.07
CA VAL A 77 -13.36 24.57 -10.97
C VAL A 77 -12.08 23.97 -11.56
N ALA A 78 -11.78 22.70 -11.26
CA ALA A 78 -10.63 22.02 -11.84
C ALA A 78 -10.75 21.92 -13.36
N ALA A 79 -11.91 21.53 -13.89
CA ALA A 79 -12.17 21.46 -15.33
C ALA A 79 -12.07 22.83 -16.02
N ALA A 80 -12.60 23.89 -15.39
CA ALA A 80 -12.51 25.25 -15.93
C ALA A 80 -11.05 25.74 -16.00
N ARG A 81 -10.25 25.47 -14.96
CA ARG A 81 -8.81 25.79 -14.96
C ARG A 81 -8.06 25.02 -16.04
N THR A 82 -8.37 23.73 -16.19
CA THR A 82 -7.80 22.89 -17.27
C THR A 82 -8.12 23.47 -18.63
N ALA A 83 -9.39 23.79 -18.87
CA ALA A 83 -9.82 24.37 -20.16
C ALA A 83 -9.18 25.73 -20.42
N ALA A 84 -8.94 26.55 -19.39
CA ALA A 84 -8.27 27.84 -19.52
C ALA A 84 -6.78 27.66 -19.87
N ALA A 85 -6.10 26.72 -19.25
CA ALA A 85 -4.69 26.42 -19.54
C ALA A 85 -4.50 25.86 -20.95
N LEU A 86 -5.41 24.99 -21.41
CA LEU A 86 -5.38 24.45 -22.77
C LEU A 86 -5.61 25.52 -23.84
N ARG A 87 -6.37 26.60 -23.54
CA ARG A 87 -6.60 27.71 -24.47
C ARG A 87 -5.43 28.70 -24.52
N GLY A 88 -4.61 28.78 -23.47
CA GLY A 88 -3.44 29.67 -23.38
C GLY A 88 -2.14 29.04 -23.90
N SER A 89 -2.14 27.77 -24.25
CA SER A 89 -0.99 27.12 -24.88
C SER A 89 -1.08 27.29 -26.40
N ASP A 90 -0.14 28.05 -26.98
CA ASP A 90 0.03 28.19 -28.43
C ASP A 90 0.53 26.91 -29.12
N GLU A 91 0.48 25.76 -28.47
CA GLU A 91 0.80 24.47 -29.08
C GLU A 91 -0.44 23.90 -29.80
N PRO A 92 -0.52 23.99 -31.14
CA PRO A 92 -1.59 23.36 -31.92
C PRO A 92 -1.33 21.87 -31.99
N GLY A 93 -1.89 21.08 -31.09
CA GLY A 93 -1.73 19.64 -31.20
C GLY A 93 -2.17 18.79 -30.02
N LEU A 94 -2.52 19.35 -28.91
CA LEU A 94 -3.01 18.60 -27.75
C LEU A 94 -4.54 18.50 -27.74
N LEU A 95 -5.13 17.99 -28.82
CA LEU A 95 -6.46 17.42 -28.76
C LEU A 95 -6.37 16.05 -28.07
N PRO A 96 -7.27 15.74 -27.11
CA PRO A 96 -7.21 14.53 -26.26
C PRO A 96 -7.46 13.20 -27.00
N PHE A 97 -7.39 13.19 -28.31
CA PHE A 97 -7.60 12.01 -29.16
C PHE A 97 -6.36 11.49 -29.87
N VAL A 98 -5.20 12.07 -29.65
CA VAL A 98 -3.94 11.45 -30.07
C VAL A 98 -3.61 10.34 -29.10
N ALA A 99 -3.29 9.14 -29.61
CA ALA A 99 -3.07 7.91 -28.87
C ALA A 99 -2.51 8.13 -27.46
N PRO A 100 -3.16 7.60 -26.41
CA PRO A 100 -2.79 7.88 -25.04
C PRO A 100 -1.35 7.44 -24.79
N THR A 101 -0.45 8.41 -24.77
CA THR A 101 0.94 8.21 -24.40
C THR A 101 1.05 8.15 -22.87
N PHE A 102 2.14 7.56 -22.37
CA PHE A 102 2.43 7.52 -20.94
C PHE A 102 2.43 8.93 -20.30
N SER A 103 2.74 9.96 -21.07
CA SER A 103 2.69 11.36 -20.64
C SER A 103 1.29 11.83 -20.25
N LEU A 104 0.24 11.46 -21.00
CA LEU A 104 -1.15 11.78 -20.66
C LEU A 104 -1.61 11.13 -19.37
N ALA A 105 -1.12 9.93 -19.08
CA ALA A 105 -1.47 9.23 -17.84
C ALA A 105 -0.91 9.91 -16.57
N ASN A 106 0.08 10.77 -16.72
CA ASN A 106 0.68 11.55 -15.63
C ASN A 106 0.38 13.07 -15.73
N ASP A 107 -0.55 13.44 -16.61
CA ASP A 107 -0.95 14.84 -16.77
C ASP A 107 -1.48 15.39 -15.43
N PRO A 108 -0.95 16.53 -14.92
CA PRO A 108 -1.43 17.18 -13.70
C PRO A 108 -2.94 17.46 -13.69
N TRP A 109 -3.54 17.62 -14.87
CA TRP A 109 -4.97 17.85 -15.02
C TRP A 109 -5.79 16.59 -14.75
N CYS A 110 -5.30 15.42 -15.17
CA CYS A 110 -5.95 14.16 -14.83
C CYS A 110 -5.89 13.91 -13.32
N GLU A 111 -4.79 14.26 -12.65
CA GLU A 111 -4.65 14.20 -11.20
C GLU A 111 -5.64 15.15 -10.51
N ALA A 112 -5.71 16.40 -10.96
CA ALA A 112 -6.60 17.43 -10.38
C ALA A 112 -8.08 17.07 -10.47
N LEU A 113 -8.52 16.40 -11.54
CA LEU A 113 -9.88 15.93 -11.74
C LEU A 113 -10.17 14.61 -11.05
N ALA A 114 -9.22 13.69 -11.03
CA ALA A 114 -9.41 12.34 -10.50
C ALA A 114 -9.80 12.34 -9.02
N PHE A 115 -9.20 13.21 -8.21
CA PHE A 115 -9.52 13.32 -6.78
C PHE A 115 -11.00 13.69 -6.53
N PRO A 116 -11.51 14.83 -7.01
CA PRO A 116 -12.89 15.22 -6.74
C PRO A 116 -13.91 14.31 -7.42
N LEU A 117 -13.62 13.75 -8.60
CA LEU A 117 -14.53 12.81 -9.27
C LEU A 117 -14.63 11.49 -8.50
N ALA A 118 -13.51 10.93 -8.05
CA ALA A 118 -13.52 9.71 -7.24
C ALA A 118 -14.18 9.96 -5.87
N ALA A 119 -13.92 11.12 -5.25
CA ALA A 119 -14.59 11.53 -4.03
C ALA A 119 -16.11 11.68 -4.23
N LEU A 120 -16.55 12.22 -5.35
CA LEU A 120 -17.96 12.30 -5.72
C LEU A 120 -18.61 10.92 -5.85
N VAL A 121 -17.96 9.99 -6.58
CA VAL A 121 -18.44 8.60 -6.73
C VAL A 121 -18.58 7.92 -5.37
N GLY A 122 -17.56 8.02 -4.52
CA GLY A 122 -17.61 7.48 -3.16
C GLY A 122 -18.72 8.10 -2.31
N GLN A 123 -18.95 9.40 -2.45
CA GLN A 123 -19.96 10.14 -1.71
C GLN A 123 -21.39 9.79 -2.14
N LEU A 124 -21.61 9.63 -3.45
CA LEU A 124 -22.89 9.18 -3.99
C LEU A 124 -23.18 7.74 -3.55
N LEU A 125 -22.20 6.86 -3.63
CA LEU A 125 -22.30 5.48 -3.15
C LEU A 125 -22.66 5.43 -1.65
N ALA A 126 -21.99 6.26 -0.83
CA ALA A 126 -22.33 6.39 0.58
C ALA A 126 -23.75 6.92 0.80
N GLY A 127 -24.16 7.93 0.03
CA GLY A 127 -25.52 8.52 0.11
C GLY A 127 -26.63 7.51 -0.22
N VAL A 128 -26.36 6.59 -1.15
CA VAL A 128 -27.30 5.49 -1.48
C VAL A 128 -27.31 4.43 -0.37
N CYS A 129 -26.17 4.05 0.17
CA CYS A 129 -26.06 3.01 1.18
C CYS A 129 -26.53 3.47 2.56
N LEU A 130 -26.29 4.73 2.96
CA LEU A 130 -26.60 5.25 4.28
C LEU A 130 -28.10 5.47 4.46
N ARG A 131 -28.66 4.90 5.52
CA ARG A 131 -30.03 5.12 5.97
C ARG A 131 -30.12 6.14 7.11
N GLU A 132 -29.07 6.21 7.95
CA GLU A 132 -29.03 7.12 9.09
C GLU A 132 -28.94 8.58 8.63
N PRO A 133 -29.88 9.44 9.05
CA PRO A 133 -29.89 10.85 8.64
C PRO A 133 -28.80 11.69 9.34
N THR A 134 -28.34 11.25 10.52
CA THR A 134 -27.44 11.98 11.41
C THR A 134 -26.04 11.39 11.44
N ALA A 135 -25.09 12.20 11.93
CA ALA A 135 -23.70 11.78 12.15
C ALA A 135 -23.59 10.64 13.19
N SER A 136 -22.52 9.85 13.08
CA SER A 136 -22.24 8.78 14.05
C SER A 136 -21.71 9.33 15.38
N PRO A 137 -22.38 9.11 16.49
CA PRO A 137 -21.88 9.55 17.81
C PRO A 137 -20.65 8.76 18.25
N HIS A 138 -20.39 7.59 17.63
CA HIS A 138 -19.32 6.67 18.04
C HIS A 138 -18.03 6.84 17.22
N ALA A 139 -18.03 7.57 16.12
CA ALA A 139 -16.86 7.71 15.24
C ALA A 139 -15.72 8.44 15.97
N TRP A 140 -15.98 9.62 16.53
CA TRP A 140 -14.97 10.40 17.25
C TRP A 140 -14.40 9.71 18.48
N PRO A 141 -15.19 9.14 19.41
CA PRO A 141 -14.67 8.38 20.53
C PRO A 141 -13.72 7.24 20.16
N ARG A 142 -13.93 6.60 18.98
CA ARG A 142 -13.02 5.56 18.46
C ARG A 142 -11.73 6.14 17.91
N LEU A 143 -11.81 7.23 17.14
CA LEU A 143 -10.65 7.86 16.49
C LEU A 143 -9.73 8.54 17.48
N ARG A 144 -10.25 9.30 18.45
CA ARG A 144 -9.44 10.02 19.45
C ARG A 144 -8.51 9.12 20.26
N ARG A 145 -8.84 7.82 20.36
CA ARG A 145 -8.04 6.80 21.05
C ARG A 145 -7.08 6.05 20.09
N SER A 146 -7.08 6.39 18.82
CA SER A 146 -6.31 5.68 17.81
C SER A 146 -4.97 6.37 17.56
N VAL A 147 -3.87 5.77 18.03
CA VAL A 147 -2.52 6.29 17.77
C VAL A 147 -2.24 6.46 16.27
N PRO A 148 -2.58 5.51 15.36
CA PRO A 148 -2.34 5.71 13.94
C PRO A 148 -3.16 6.86 13.32
N PHE A 149 -4.30 7.24 13.90
CA PHE A 149 -5.04 8.42 13.47
C PHE A 149 -4.24 9.69 13.72
N TRP A 150 -3.77 9.89 14.95
CA TRP A 150 -2.98 11.07 15.33
C TRP A 150 -1.60 11.09 14.67
N ALA A 151 -0.98 9.93 14.54
CA ALA A 151 0.31 9.80 13.86
C ALA A 151 0.21 10.21 12.39
N GLY A 152 -0.82 9.75 11.67
CA GLY A 152 -1.03 10.14 10.27
C GLY A 152 -1.35 11.63 10.12
N LEU A 153 -2.17 12.18 11.03
CA LEU A 153 -2.47 13.62 11.03
C LEU A 153 -1.23 14.47 11.33
N ALA A 154 -0.43 14.08 12.31
CA ALA A 154 0.82 14.76 12.66
C ALA A 154 1.84 14.69 11.52
N PHE A 155 1.96 13.53 10.86
CA PHE A 155 2.82 13.38 9.68
C PHE A 155 2.35 14.25 8.52
N ALA A 156 1.04 14.27 8.24
CA ALA A 156 0.48 15.13 7.19
C ALA A 156 0.71 16.62 7.49
N ALA A 157 0.52 17.04 8.72
CA ALA A 157 0.81 18.42 9.14
C ALA A 157 2.30 18.76 9.02
N TYR A 158 3.19 17.82 9.36
CA TYR A 158 4.65 17.98 9.19
C TYR A 158 5.03 18.16 7.73
N VAL A 159 4.52 17.31 6.83
CA VAL A 159 4.79 17.45 5.39
C VAL A 159 4.20 18.74 4.83
N ALA A 160 2.99 19.12 5.27
CA ALA A 160 2.39 20.41 4.90
C ALA A 160 3.24 21.60 5.35
N LEU A 161 3.84 21.53 6.54
CA LEU A 161 4.78 22.55 7.04
C LEU A 161 6.03 22.61 6.16
N GLN A 162 6.63 21.46 5.80
CA GLN A 162 7.77 21.42 4.89
C GLN A 162 7.45 22.08 3.54
N MET A 163 6.24 21.84 3.00
CA MET A 163 5.80 22.44 1.74
C MET A 163 5.55 23.95 1.87
N ALA A 164 5.00 24.41 2.99
CA ALA A 164 4.73 25.82 3.25
C ALA A 164 6.02 26.62 3.50
N ASN A 165 7.06 25.96 4.04
CA ASN A 165 8.38 26.55 4.32
C ASN A 165 9.41 26.06 3.30
N ALA A 166 9.13 26.22 2.00
CA ALA A 166 10.01 25.74 0.94
C ALA A 166 11.34 26.49 0.90
N TYR A 167 12.47 25.75 0.89
CA TYR A 167 13.81 26.35 0.71
C TYR A 167 14.16 26.58 -0.76
N GLY A 168 13.37 26.12 -1.68
CA GLY A 168 13.58 26.32 -3.10
C GLY A 168 12.49 25.68 -3.96
N THR A 169 12.43 26.14 -5.20
CA THR A 169 11.56 25.60 -6.24
C THR A 169 12.38 24.89 -7.30
N VAL A 170 11.94 23.71 -7.71
CA VAL A 170 12.54 22.99 -8.84
C VAL A 170 12.07 23.61 -10.14
N VAL A 171 13.01 24.02 -10.98
CA VAL A 171 12.76 24.53 -12.34
C VAL A 171 13.48 23.61 -13.31
N GLU A 172 12.71 22.99 -14.22
CA GLU A 172 13.23 22.11 -15.26
C GLU A 172 13.19 22.85 -16.61
N ARG A 173 14.30 22.84 -17.34
CA ARG A 173 14.42 23.34 -18.73
C ARG A 173 15.28 22.39 -19.52
N ASP A 174 14.80 21.93 -20.67
CA ASP A 174 15.55 21.16 -21.68
C ASP A 174 16.33 19.97 -21.10
N LEU A 175 15.68 19.11 -20.30
CA LEU A 175 16.28 17.96 -19.61
C LEU A 175 17.21 18.30 -18.44
N PHE A 176 17.47 19.58 -18.18
CA PHE A 176 18.20 20.06 -17.02
C PHE A 176 17.23 20.60 -15.98
N TRP A 177 17.54 20.38 -14.72
CA TRP A 177 16.78 20.93 -13.61
C TRP A 177 17.73 21.61 -12.63
N ARG A 178 17.21 22.61 -11.95
CA ARG A 178 17.90 23.31 -10.87
C ARG A 178 16.92 23.62 -9.75
N ILE A 179 17.43 23.68 -8.54
CA ILE A 179 16.70 24.20 -7.39
C ILE A 179 17.00 25.69 -7.32
N VAL A 180 15.98 26.51 -7.53
CA VAL A 180 16.06 27.96 -7.34
C VAL A 180 15.80 28.24 -5.87
N PRO A 181 16.76 28.83 -5.11
CA PRO A 181 16.58 29.09 -3.69
C PRO A 181 15.40 30.02 -3.42
N GLU A 182 14.66 29.76 -2.35
CA GLU A 182 13.60 30.63 -1.83
C GLU A 182 13.89 31.03 -0.38
N ALA A 183 13.38 32.20 0.01
CA ALA A 183 13.46 32.64 1.39
C ALA A 183 12.57 31.75 2.27
N HIS A 184 13.15 31.17 3.30
CA HIS A 184 12.46 30.27 4.22
C HIS A 184 12.93 30.50 5.67
N VAL A 185 12.16 29.99 6.61
CA VAL A 185 12.51 30.05 8.04
C VAL A 185 13.46 28.90 8.36
N ALA A 186 14.74 29.19 8.54
CA ALA A 186 15.84 28.21 8.62
C ALA A 186 15.70 27.18 9.76
N TRP A 187 15.05 27.53 10.87
CA TRP A 187 14.87 26.63 12.02
C TRP A 187 13.62 25.76 11.95
N LEU A 188 12.73 26.01 10.98
CA LEU A 188 11.55 25.17 10.72
C LEU A 188 11.89 24.08 9.69
N PRO A 189 11.19 22.94 9.76
CA PRO A 189 11.25 21.94 8.70
C PRO A 189 10.93 22.57 7.34
N ALA A 190 11.82 22.37 6.38
CA ALA A 190 11.72 22.96 5.06
C ALA A 190 11.78 21.87 3.98
N GLY A 191 11.12 22.09 2.85
CA GLY A 191 11.09 21.18 1.70
C GLY A 191 11.25 21.94 0.39
N LEU A 192 10.95 21.25 -0.71
CA LEU A 192 10.80 21.88 -2.01
C LEU A 192 9.35 22.33 -2.19
N SER A 193 9.13 23.46 -2.87
CA SER A 193 7.79 23.97 -3.12
C SER A 193 6.96 22.95 -3.92
N SER A 194 5.66 22.95 -3.63
CA SER A 194 4.73 22.09 -4.34
C SER A 194 4.51 22.56 -5.78
N PRO A 195 4.36 21.65 -6.75
CA PRO A 195 3.98 21.95 -8.14
C PRO A 195 2.53 22.39 -8.32
N LEU A 196 1.81 22.78 -7.29
CA LEU A 196 0.64 23.63 -7.47
C LEU A 196 0.99 24.97 -8.16
N ARG A 197 2.29 25.27 -8.27
CA ARG A 197 2.82 26.26 -9.22
C ARG A 197 3.06 25.57 -10.57
N SER A 198 2.45 26.09 -11.59
CA SER A 198 2.37 25.62 -12.98
C SER A 198 3.68 25.45 -13.74
N ASP A 199 4.83 25.72 -13.11
CA ASP A 199 6.11 25.81 -13.80
C ASP A 199 6.94 24.52 -13.69
N VAL A 200 6.48 23.53 -12.95
CA VAL A 200 7.13 22.21 -12.85
C VAL A 200 6.44 21.25 -13.81
N ALA A 201 6.86 21.32 -15.05
CA ALA A 201 6.27 20.57 -16.17
C ALA A 201 6.71 19.09 -16.24
N ASP A 202 7.28 18.49 -15.17
CA ASP A 202 7.50 17.04 -15.16
C ASP A 202 6.25 16.30 -14.62
N PRO A 203 5.45 15.69 -15.49
CA PRO A 203 4.26 14.93 -15.09
C PRO A 203 4.57 13.77 -14.11
N GLY A 204 5.83 13.35 -14.02
CA GLY A 204 6.30 12.30 -13.12
C GLY A 204 6.91 12.79 -11.82
N ALA A 205 6.94 14.11 -11.55
CA ALA A 205 7.68 14.66 -10.42
C ALA A 205 7.04 14.30 -9.07
N MET A 206 7.80 13.58 -8.22
CA MET A 206 7.44 13.40 -6.81
C MET A 206 7.62 14.71 -6.04
N ASN A 207 6.74 14.94 -5.08
CA ASN A 207 6.75 16.09 -4.18
C ASN A 207 5.94 15.77 -2.91
N GLY A 208 5.95 16.68 -1.94
CA GLY A 208 5.25 16.48 -0.67
C GLY A 208 3.74 16.27 -0.84
N TRP A 209 3.10 16.96 -1.78
CA TRP A 209 1.67 16.78 -2.06
C TRP A 209 1.36 15.36 -2.55
N ARG A 210 2.13 14.87 -3.53
CA ARG A 210 1.96 13.52 -4.07
C ARG A 210 2.25 12.44 -3.03
N LEU A 211 3.24 12.66 -2.16
CA LEU A 211 3.46 11.78 -1.02
C LEU A 211 2.24 11.73 -0.09
N LEU A 212 1.65 12.89 0.20
CA LEU A 212 0.42 12.94 1.01
C LEU A 212 -0.75 12.22 0.34
N LEU A 213 -0.90 12.27 -0.97
CA LEU A 213 -1.92 11.52 -1.69
C LEU A 213 -1.67 10.01 -1.65
N ILE A 214 -0.41 9.58 -1.87
CA ILE A 214 -0.01 8.16 -1.84
C ILE A 214 -0.32 7.53 -0.48
N LEU A 215 0.08 8.18 0.60
CA LEU A 215 -0.11 7.69 1.96
C LEU A 215 -1.52 7.99 2.50
N GLY A 216 -2.08 9.11 2.09
CA GLY A 216 -3.35 9.63 2.59
C GLY A 216 -4.55 8.77 2.25
N GLY A 217 -4.65 8.25 1.03
CA GLY A 217 -5.74 7.36 0.62
C GLY A 217 -5.84 6.09 1.47
N PRO A 218 -4.79 5.27 1.55
CA PRO A 218 -4.74 4.10 2.42
C PRO A 218 -4.92 4.43 3.91
N TRP A 219 -4.31 5.51 4.39
CA TRP A 219 -4.52 5.97 5.77
C TRP A 219 -5.99 6.36 6.02
N ALA A 220 -6.62 7.10 5.10
CA ALA A 220 -8.02 7.46 5.20
C ALA A 220 -8.93 6.22 5.20
N LEU A 221 -8.62 5.19 4.40
CA LEU A 221 -9.32 3.91 4.45
C LEU A 221 -9.23 3.27 5.85
N PHE A 222 -8.03 3.19 6.43
CA PHE A 222 -7.84 2.69 7.79
C PHE A 222 -8.66 3.49 8.80
N VAL A 223 -8.61 4.83 8.72
CA VAL A 223 -9.38 5.75 9.58
C VAL A 223 -10.88 5.50 9.44
N ALA A 224 -11.39 5.36 8.22
CA ALA A 224 -12.81 5.10 7.95
C ALA A 224 -13.27 3.76 8.55
N VAL A 225 -12.50 2.69 8.34
CA VAL A 225 -12.75 1.37 8.92
C VAL A 225 -12.81 1.43 10.45
N ARG A 226 -11.89 2.17 11.07
CA ARG A 226 -11.85 2.36 12.52
C ARG A 226 -13.01 3.21 13.04
N ALA A 227 -13.33 4.31 12.38
CA ALA A 227 -14.41 5.22 12.75
C ALA A 227 -15.78 4.54 12.66
N ALA A 228 -16.05 3.84 11.57
CA ALA A 228 -17.27 3.07 11.38
C ALA A 228 -17.35 1.86 12.32
N GLY A 229 -16.20 1.34 12.79
CA GLY A 229 -16.12 0.16 13.64
C GLY A 229 -16.56 -1.10 12.90
N LEU A 230 -16.06 -1.30 11.68
CA LEU A 230 -16.41 -2.43 10.83
C LEU A 230 -16.27 -3.75 11.57
N ARG A 231 -17.30 -4.56 11.49
CA ARG A 231 -17.31 -5.90 12.07
C ARG A 231 -16.43 -6.87 11.27
N ARG A 232 -16.00 -7.94 11.93
CA ARG A 232 -15.17 -8.99 11.31
C ARG A 232 -15.76 -9.54 10.01
N ARG A 233 -17.10 -9.66 9.90
CA ARG A 233 -17.77 -10.15 8.69
C ARG A 233 -17.52 -9.25 7.49
N VAL A 234 -17.58 -7.93 7.67
CA VAL A 234 -17.31 -6.97 6.61
C VAL A 234 -15.82 -7.00 6.23
N LEU A 235 -14.93 -7.08 7.21
CA LEU A 235 -13.49 -7.21 6.96
C LEU A 235 -13.14 -8.50 6.22
N VAL A 236 -13.79 -9.61 6.56
CA VAL A 236 -13.66 -10.89 5.84
C VAL A 236 -14.17 -10.77 4.40
N ALA A 237 -15.32 -10.09 4.18
CA ALA A 237 -15.83 -9.85 2.83
C ALA A 237 -14.85 -8.99 2.00
N LEU A 238 -14.29 -7.93 2.59
CA LEU A 238 -13.27 -7.10 1.93
C LEU A 238 -11.99 -7.89 1.62
N ALA A 239 -11.58 -8.78 2.51
CA ALA A 239 -10.46 -9.67 2.28
C ALA A 239 -10.72 -10.63 1.10
N TRP A 240 -11.92 -11.20 1.00
CA TRP A 240 -12.33 -12.01 -0.17
C TRP A 240 -12.32 -11.20 -1.47
N ILE A 241 -12.84 -9.98 -1.45
CA ILE A 241 -12.82 -9.07 -2.62
C ILE A 241 -11.37 -8.80 -3.05
N SER A 242 -10.48 -8.49 -2.11
CA SER A 242 -9.07 -8.25 -2.40
C SER A 242 -8.39 -9.46 -3.00
N VAL A 243 -8.59 -10.65 -2.42
CA VAL A 243 -8.04 -11.93 -2.90
C VAL A 243 -8.57 -12.28 -4.29
N ALA A 244 -9.87 -12.12 -4.53
CA ALA A 244 -10.48 -12.38 -5.83
C ALA A 244 -9.96 -11.41 -6.90
N THR A 245 -9.85 -10.13 -6.57
CA THR A 245 -9.26 -9.11 -7.47
C THR A 245 -7.81 -9.46 -7.80
N ALA A 246 -7.02 -9.86 -6.80
CA ALA A 246 -5.63 -10.25 -7.01
C ALA A 246 -5.50 -11.53 -7.86
N ALA A 247 -6.42 -12.49 -7.70
CA ALA A 247 -6.44 -13.70 -8.52
C ALA A 247 -6.78 -13.40 -9.98
N LEU A 248 -7.80 -12.56 -10.22
CA LEU A 248 -8.13 -12.09 -11.57
C LEU A 248 -6.96 -11.31 -12.20
N PHE A 249 -6.36 -10.41 -11.44
CA PHE A 249 -5.18 -9.67 -11.85
C PHE A 249 -4.00 -10.60 -12.19
N ALA A 250 -3.75 -11.62 -11.38
CA ALA A 250 -2.66 -12.56 -11.58
C ALA A 250 -2.81 -13.36 -12.89
N VAL A 251 -4.00 -13.89 -13.13
CA VAL A 251 -4.32 -14.63 -14.37
C VAL A 251 -4.22 -13.71 -15.57
N TRP A 252 -4.86 -12.54 -15.50
CA TRP A 252 -4.81 -11.56 -16.59
C TRP A 252 -3.38 -11.11 -16.88
N GLY A 253 -2.60 -10.77 -15.85
CA GLY A 253 -1.23 -10.30 -15.99
C GLY A 253 -0.29 -11.35 -16.55
N TYR A 254 -0.54 -12.61 -16.29
CA TYR A 254 0.23 -13.71 -16.87
C TYR A 254 -0.10 -13.93 -18.36
N LEU A 255 -1.40 -13.88 -18.71
CA LEU A 255 -1.85 -14.07 -20.09
C LEU A 255 -1.54 -12.88 -21.01
N HIS A 256 -1.55 -11.67 -20.46
CA HIS A 256 -1.32 -10.42 -21.19
C HIS A 256 0.06 -9.83 -20.85
N GLN A 257 1.10 -10.67 -20.85
CA GLN A 257 2.47 -10.14 -20.77
C GLN A 257 2.71 -9.19 -21.95
N PRO A 258 3.17 -7.96 -21.70
CA PRO A 258 3.26 -6.96 -22.76
C PRO A 258 4.33 -7.35 -23.78
N SER A 259 3.89 -8.02 -24.82
CA SER A 259 4.72 -8.40 -25.96
C SER A 259 5.09 -7.20 -26.85
N TYR A 260 4.43 -6.06 -26.66
CA TYR A 260 4.48 -4.94 -27.62
C TYR A 260 4.76 -3.57 -26.98
N GLY A 261 5.28 -3.51 -25.75
CA GLY A 261 5.65 -2.24 -25.12
C GLY A 261 4.45 -1.39 -24.70
N THR A 262 3.26 -1.98 -24.51
CA THR A 262 2.07 -1.28 -24.03
C THR A 262 1.38 -2.01 -22.88
N ILE A 263 0.77 -1.26 -21.96
CA ILE A 263 -0.16 -1.77 -20.93
C ILE A 263 -1.51 -1.10 -21.16
N LEU A 264 -2.58 -1.89 -21.34
CA LEU A 264 -3.92 -1.37 -21.62
C LEU A 264 -3.97 -0.33 -22.75
N GLY A 265 -3.14 -0.51 -23.79
CA GLY A 265 -3.03 0.40 -24.92
C GLY A 265 -2.07 1.58 -24.75
N PHE A 266 -1.48 1.76 -23.58
CA PHE A 266 -0.55 2.85 -23.29
C PHE A 266 0.91 2.39 -23.43
N ALA A 267 1.75 3.18 -24.08
CA ALA A 267 3.17 2.89 -24.23
C ALA A 267 3.89 2.86 -22.89
N ILE A 268 4.78 1.88 -22.72
CA ILE A 268 5.63 1.74 -21.53
C ILE A 268 7.10 1.89 -21.90
N PRO A 269 7.97 2.30 -20.96
CA PRO A 269 9.41 2.30 -21.19
C PRO A 269 9.91 0.91 -21.63
N ARG A 270 10.78 0.87 -22.64
CA ARG A 270 11.33 -0.39 -23.19
C ARG A 270 12.06 -1.27 -22.17
N GLU A 271 12.59 -0.66 -21.11
CA GLU A 271 13.34 -1.33 -20.04
C GLU A 271 12.45 -1.78 -18.88
N ALA A 272 11.15 -1.50 -18.92
CA ALA A 272 10.22 -1.85 -17.85
C ALA A 272 10.08 -3.38 -17.73
N GLN A 273 10.22 -3.88 -16.53
CA GLN A 273 10.05 -5.30 -16.20
C GLN A 273 8.62 -5.54 -15.70
N VAL A 274 7.70 -5.47 -16.63
CA VAL A 274 6.25 -5.45 -16.37
C VAL A 274 5.71 -6.81 -15.94
N PHE A 275 4.72 -6.79 -15.05
CA PHE A 275 3.80 -7.90 -14.83
C PHE A 275 2.38 -7.34 -14.66
N GLY A 276 1.47 -7.72 -15.55
CA GLY A 276 0.12 -7.18 -15.58
C GLY A 276 0.14 -5.67 -15.83
N THR A 277 -0.52 -4.92 -14.95
CA THR A 277 -0.53 -3.45 -15.01
C THR A 277 0.62 -2.79 -14.24
N PHE A 278 1.41 -3.57 -13.48
CA PHE A 278 2.55 -3.02 -12.75
C PHE A 278 3.78 -2.89 -13.66
N ILE A 279 4.31 -1.68 -13.78
CA ILE A 279 5.52 -1.38 -14.56
C ILE A 279 6.75 -2.09 -13.97
N ASN A 280 6.73 -2.42 -12.68
CA ASN A 280 7.80 -3.16 -12.03
C ASN A 280 7.26 -4.47 -11.43
N ARG A 281 7.85 -5.58 -11.87
CA ARG A 281 7.49 -6.93 -11.39
C ARG A 281 7.66 -7.13 -9.88
N ASN A 282 8.58 -6.40 -9.22
CA ASN A 282 8.74 -6.51 -7.76
C ASN A 282 7.49 -6.00 -7.02
N HIS A 283 6.87 -4.94 -7.54
CA HIS A 283 5.63 -4.40 -6.98
C HIS A 283 4.44 -5.33 -7.24
N ALA A 284 4.36 -5.92 -8.44
CA ALA A 284 3.37 -6.95 -8.74
C ALA A 284 3.54 -8.16 -7.81
N GLY A 285 4.77 -8.65 -7.63
CA GLY A 285 5.09 -9.72 -6.70
C GLY A 285 4.67 -9.38 -5.26
N ALA A 286 4.92 -8.12 -4.83
CA ALA A 286 4.52 -7.64 -3.52
C ALA A 286 2.98 -7.59 -3.36
N TYR A 287 2.25 -7.12 -4.36
CA TYR A 287 0.80 -7.13 -4.36
C TYR A 287 0.24 -8.55 -4.25
N LEU A 288 0.81 -9.49 -5.00
CA LEU A 288 0.38 -10.88 -5.02
C LEU A 288 0.68 -11.59 -3.69
N TYR A 289 1.87 -11.45 -3.10
CA TYR A 289 2.15 -12.10 -1.82
C TYR A 289 1.35 -11.50 -0.64
N LEU A 290 1.04 -10.19 -0.68
CA LEU A 290 0.16 -9.59 0.32
C LEU A 290 -1.22 -10.25 0.30
N ASN A 291 -1.76 -10.48 -0.90
CA ASN A 291 -3.04 -11.16 -1.06
C ASN A 291 -2.96 -12.67 -0.81
N ALA A 292 -1.82 -13.32 -1.08
CA ALA A 292 -1.60 -14.72 -0.70
C ALA A 292 -1.65 -14.91 0.82
N GLY A 293 -0.99 -14.05 1.58
CA GLY A 293 -1.05 -14.11 3.04
C GLY A 293 -2.41 -13.70 3.60
N LEU A 294 -3.14 -12.78 2.94
CA LEU A 294 -4.52 -12.46 3.28
C LEU A 294 -5.44 -13.67 3.03
N ALA A 295 -5.24 -14.41 1.94
CA ALA A 295 -5.95 -15.65 1.64
C ALA A 295 -5.63 -16.74 2.68
N LEU A 296 -4.37 -16.84 3.13
CA LEU A 296 -3.97 -17.74 4.21
C LEU A 296 -4.71 -17.38 5.53
N ALA A 297 -4.82 -16.11 5.86
CA ALA A 297 -5.57 -15.66 7.03
C ALA A 297 -7.07 -16.01 6.91
N LEU A 298 -7.67 -15.86 5.71
CA LEU A 298 -9.04 -16.29 5.41
C LEU A 298 -9.20 -17.80 5.55
N ALA A 299 -8.25 -18.59 5.05
CA ALA A 299 -8.27 -20.05 5.21
C ALA A 299 -8.29 -20.43 6.69
N CYS A 300 -7.42 -19.83 7.50
CA CYS A 300 -7.39 -20.05 8.96
C CYS A 300 -8.70 -19.61 9.63
N TRP A 301 -9.25 -18.45 9.25
CA TRP A 301 -10.53 -17.97 9.76
C TRP A 301 -11.68 -18.96 9.50
N HIS A 302 -11.82 -19.42 8.26
CA HIS A 302 -12.90 -20.33 7.88
C HIS A 302 -12.68 -21.74 8.43
N LEU A 303 -11.44 -22.23 8.44
CA LEU A 303 -11.10 -23.54 9.00
C LEU A 303 -11.45 -23.61 10.50
N ARG A 304 -11.11 -22.56 11.28
CA ARG A 304 -11.49 -22.47 12.69
C ARG A 304 -13.01 -22.53 12.90
N ARG A 305 -13.77 -21.90 12.02
CA ARG A 305 -15.25 -21.89 12.08
C ARG A 305 -15.89 -23.20 11.62
N ALA A 306 -15.23 -23.92 10.74
CA ALA A 306 -15.69 -25.22 10.28
C ALA A 306 -15.60 -26.29 11.40
N GLY A 307 -14.63 -26.19 12.31
CA GLY A 307 -14.45 -27.15 13.40
C GLY A 307 -14.36 -28.58 12.88
N ASP A 308 -15.21 -29.49 13.40
CA ASP A 308 -15.24 -30.89 13.00
C ASP A 308 -15.75 -31.12 11.56
N ARG A 309 -16.42 -30.12 10.97
CA ARG A 309 -16.88 -30.19 9.57
C ARG A 309 -15.77 -29.78 8.55
N ALA A 310 -14.57 -29.49 9.01
CA ALA A 310 -13.47 -29.08 8.13
C ALA A 310 -13.15 -30.11 7.02
N ALA A 311 -13.34 -31.41 7.29
CA ALA A 311 -13.15 -32.47 6.32
C ALA A 311 -14.22 -32.51 5.19
N GLN A 312 -15.39 -31.87 5.39
CA GLN A 312 -16.46 -31.85 4.42
C GLN A 312 -16.31 -30.82 3.29
N GLY A 313 -15.21 -30.10 3.29
CA GLY A 313 -14.98 -29.00 2.36
C GLY A 313 -15.58 -27.68 2.84
N GLY A 314 -15.29 -26.59 2.09
CA GLY A 314 -15.85 -25.28 2.42
C GLY A 314 -14.94 -24.09 2.04
N PRO A 315 -15.29 -22.86 2.47
CA PRO A 315 -14.58 -21.64 2.10
C PRO A 315 -13.09 -21.64 2.48
N HIS A 316 -12.70 -22.43 3.49
CA HIS A 316 -11.29 -22.55 3.90
C HIS A 316 -10.43 -23.19 2.81
N LEU A 317 -10.97 -24.17 2.04
CA LEU A 317 -10.24 -24.78 0.93
C LEU A 317 -10.12 -23.83 -0.25
N VAL A 318 -11.18 -23.05 -0.55
CA VAL A 318 -11.13 -22.02 -1.59
C VAL A 318 -10.08 -20.95 -1.25
N ALA A 319 -10.04 -20.51 0.01
CA ALA A 319 -9.05 -19.55 0.46
C ALA A 319 -7.63 -20.12 0.43
N ALA A 320 -7.44 -21.39 0.85
CA ALA A 320 -6.14 -22.06 0.79
C ALA A 320 -5.67 -22.22 -0.66
N PHE A 321 -6.56 -22.64 -1.57
CA PHE A 321 -6.26 -22.70 -3.00
C PHE A 321 -5.88 -21.31 -3.56
N GLY A 322 -6.65 -20.27 -3.21
CA GLY A 322 -6.32 -18.88 -3.56
C GLY A 322 -4.94 -18.45 -3.06
N ALA A 323 -4.57 -18.83 -1.83
CA ALA A 323 -3.24 -18.54 -1.30
C ALA A 323 -2.12 -19.20 -2.13
N VAL A 324 -2.32 -20.46 -2.52
CA VAL A 324 -1.37 -21.21 -3.37
C VAL A 324 -1.25 -20.59 -4.76
N VAL A 325 -2.37 -20.28 -5.40
CA VAL A 325 -2.41 -19.67 -6.73
C VAL A 325 -1.69 -18.31 -6.71
N LEU A 326 -2.01 -17.45 -5.75
CA LEU A 326 -1.37 -16.14 -5.63
C LEU A 326 0.12 -16.24 -5.29
N ALA A 327 0.51 -17.23 -4.49
CA ALA A 327 1.91 -17.52 -4.20
C ALA A 327 2.67 -17.97 -5.46
N LEU A 328 2.07 -18.82 -6.29
CA LEU A 328 2.61 -19.23 -7.58
C LEU A 328 2.83 -18.01 -8.50
N PHE A 329 1.80 -17.20 -8.68
CA PHE A 329 1.93 -16.02 -9.54
C PHE A 329 2.92 -14.98 -8.99
N ALA A 330 3.01 -14.83 -7.66
CA ALA A 330 4.05 -14.00 -7.05
C ALA A 330 5.46 -14.51 -7.38
N ALA A 331 5.67 -15.83 -7.38
CA ALA A 331 6.94 -16.42 -7.80
C ALA A 331 7.19 -16.23 -9.31
N LEU A 332 6.15 -16.38 -10.14
CA LEU A 332 6.22 -16.18 -11.60
C LEU A 332 6.51 -14.73 -12.02
N THR A 333 6.38 -13.75 -11.12
CA THR A 333 6.88 -12.39 -11.39
C THR A 333 8.41 -12.32 -11.48
N ASN A 334 9.14 -13.39 -11.12
CA ASN A 334 10.59 -13.41 -11.03
C ASN A 334 11.19 -12.33 -10.11
N SER A 335 10.44 -11.89 -9.09
CA SER A 335 10.89 -11.03 -8.01
C SER A 335 11.52 -11.86 -6.90
N ILE A 336 12.83 -11.67 -6.66
CA ILE A 336 13.53 -12.40 -5.59
C ILE A 336 12.88 -12.13 -4.22
N GLY A 337 12.55 -10.87 -3.92
CA GLY A 337 11.88 -10.50 -2.68
C GLY A 337 10.53 -11.18 -2.50
N ALA A 338 9.72 -11.24 -3.58
CA ALA A 338 8.42 -11.91 -3.53
C ALA A 338 8.57 -13.41 -3.28
N VAL A 339 9.54 -14.07 -3.92
CA VAL A 339 9.82 -15.51 -3.74
C VAL A 339 10.24 -15.81 -2.30
N ILE A 340 11.13 -14.98 -1.72
CA ILE A 340 11.55 -15.14 -0.31
C ILE A 340 10.34 -15.01 0.62
N VAL A 341 9.51 -13.99 0.41
CA VAL A 341 8.32 -13.76 1.26
C VAL A 341 7.32 -14.91 1.12
N VAL A 342 7.04 -15.38 -0.09
CA VAL A 342 6.14 -16.54 -0.33
C VAL A 342 6.71 -17.81 0.31
N GLY A 343 8.03 -18.04 0.17
CA GLY A 343 8.70 -19.15 0.83
C GLY A 343 8.54 -19.10 2.36
N LEU A 344 8.75 -17.94 2.98
CA LEU A 344 8.56 -17.75 4.42
C LEU A 344 7.10 -17.91 4.85
N LEU A 345 6.14 -17.41 4.05
CA LEU A 345 4.71 -17.61 4.32
C LEU A 345 4.34 -19.09 4.28
N GLY A 346 4.81 -19.84 3.28
CA GLY A 346 4.48 -21.25 3.10
C GLY A 346 5.25 -22.20 4.02
N LEU A 347 6.56 -21.98 4.19
CA LEU A 347 7.43 -22.90 4.95
C LEU A 347 7.47 -22.62 6.46
N VAL A 348 7.18 -21.39 6.87
CA VAL A 348 7.28 -20.99 8.29
C VAL A 348 5.92 -20.56 8.84
N VAL A 349 5.28 -19.57 8.20
CA VAL A 349 4.07 -18.95 8.77
C VAL A 349 2.87 -19.90 8.74
N ALA A 350 2.61 -20.56 7.61
CA ALA A 350 1.49 -21.49 7.50
C ALA A 350 1.62 -22.71 8.43
N PRO A 351 2.77 -23.44 8.47
CA PRO A 351 2.96 -24.52 9.44
C PRO A 351 2.83 -24.06 10.89
N LEU A 352 3.46 -22.94 11.25
CA LEU A 352 3.39 -22.41 12.62
C LEU A 352 1.95 -22.03 13.00
N THR A 353 1.19 -21.49 12.07
CA THR A 353 -0.23 -21.12 12.27
C THR A 353 -1.07 -22.37 12.50
N LEU A 354 -0.91 -23.39 11.67
CA LEU A 354 -1.60 -24.68 11.79
C LEU A 354 -1.22 -25.37 13.11
N PHE A 355 0.06 -25.43 13.43
CA PHE A 355 0.56 -26.05 14.66
C PHE A 355 0.01 -25.38 15.92
N ARG A 356 -0.07 -24.05 15.95
CA ARG A 356 -0.57 -23.30 17.12
C ARG A 356 -2.09 -23.25 17.21
N GLY A 357 -2.78 -23.23 16.07
CA GLY A 357 -4.22 -22.98 16.00
C GLY A 357 -5.10 -24.23 16.16
N TYR A 358 -4.52 -25.42 15.92
CA TYR A 358 -5.33 -26.64 15.80
C TYR A 358 -4.80 -27.78 16.68
N ARG A 359 -4.82 -27.53 17.99
CA ARG A 359 -4.53 -28.54 19.01
C ARG A 359 -5.85 -29.12 19.56
N ASP A 360 -5.80 -30.38 20.00
CA ASP A 360 -6.91 -31.01 20.73
C ASP A 360 -7.00 -30.49 22.18
N ASP A 361 -8.03 -30.92 22.89
CA ASP A 361 -8.26 -30.54 24.30
C ASP A 361 -7.12 -30.99 25.25
N ARG A 362 -6.27 -31.92 24.82
CA ARG A 362 -5.06 -32.39 25.52
C ARG A 362 -3.79 -31.66 25.11
N GLY A 363 -3.90 -30.63 24.24
CA GLY A 363 -2.79 -29.86 23.72
C GLY A 363 -1.97 -30.58 22.64
N LYS A 364 -2.39 -31.76 22.18
CA LYS A 364 -1.74 -32.48 21.07
C LYS A 364 -2.20 -31.92 19.72
N VAL A 365 -1.27 -31.87 18.76
CA VAL A 365 -1.58 -31.47 17.39
C VAL A 365 -2.44 -32.54 16.72
N ARG A 366 -3.58 -32.16 16.16
CA ARG A 366 -4.49 -33.08 15.46
C ARG A 366 -3.75 -33.73 14.28
N PRO A 367 -3.90 -35.04 14.02
CA PRO A 367 -3.17 -35.74 12.95
C PRO A 367 -3.29 -35.10 11.58
N GLY A 368 -4.49 -34.59 11.22
CA GLY A 368 -4.73 -33.88 9.95
C GLY A 368 -3.90 -32.59 9.78
N VAL A 369 -3.42 -32.00 10.86
CA VAL A 369 -2.54 -30.82 10.82
C VAL A 369 -1.17 -31.17 10.25
N TRP A 370 -0.62 -32.33 10.61
CA TRP A 370 0.65 -32.80 10.05
C TRP A 370 0.53 -33.06 8.54
N ALA A 371 -0.58 -33.66 8.10
CA ALA A 371 -0.85 -33.84 6.67
C ALA A 371 -0.97 -32.49 5.95
N ALA A 372 -1.65 -31.51 6.54
CA ALA A 372 -1.76 -30.16 5.97
C ALA A 372 -0.41 -29.42 5.92
N ILE A 373 0.44 -29.58 6.95
CA ILE A 373 1.81 -29.01 6.96
C ILE A 373 2.64 -29.65 5.85
N LEU A 374 2.65 -30.98 5.75
CA LEU A 374 3.40 -31.71 4.72
C LEU A 374 2.90 -31.34 3.31
N ALA A 375 1.58 -31.25 3.12
CA ALA A 375 1.00 -30.79 1.85
C ALA A 375 1.45 -29.35 1.52
N THR A 376 1.44 -28.44 2.48
CA THR A 376 1.89 -27.07 2.28
C THR A 376 3.36 -27.03 1.87
N VAL A 377 4.22 -27.78 2.56
CA VAL A 377 5.65 -27.87 2.21
C VAL A 377 5.83 -28.47 0.81
N ALA A 378 5.14 -29.57 0.50
CA ALA A 378 5.19 -30.19 -0.83
C ALA A 378 4.74 -29.23 -1.94
N ILE A 379 3.67 -28.47 -1.71
CA ILE A 379 3.18 -27.44 -2.65
C ILE A 379 4.23 -26.36 -2.85
N VAL A 380 4.84 -25.83 -1.80
CA VAL A 380 5.87 -24.79 -1.92
C VAL A 380 7.09 -25.31 -2.68
N LEU A 381 7.51 -26.54 -2.44
CA LEU A 381 8.60 -27.17 -3.20
C LEU A 381 8.23 -27.40 -4.67
N ALA A 382 7.00 -27.83 -4.95
CA ALA A 382 6.49 -27.99 -6.32
C ALA A 382 6.37 -26.65 -7.05
N LEU A 383 5.87 -25.59 -6.38
CA LEU A 383 5.84 -24.23 -6.91
C LEU A 383 7.26 -23.75 -7.24
N GLY A 384 8.20 -24.13 -6.40
CA GLY A 384 9.60 -23.89 -6.63
C GLY A 384 10.11 -24.51 -7.93
N ALA A 385 9.81 -25.75 -8.17
CA ALA A 385 10.21 -26.44 -9.41
C ALA A 385 9.56 -25.80 -10.65
N VAL A 386 8.27 -25.41 -10.57
CA VAL A 386 7.55 -24.76 -11.68
C VAL A 386 8.05 -23.34 -11.98
N ALA A 387 8.44 -22.59 -10.97
CA ALA A 387 8.98 -21.23 -11.12
C ALA A 387 10.41 -21.16 -11.66
N ASP A 388 10.96 -22.29 -12.14
CA ASP A 388 12.34 -22.40 -12.63
C ASP A 388 13.37 -21.83 -11.63
N PHE A 389 13.37 -22.42 -10.43
CA PHE A 389 14.30 -22.05 -9.36
C PHE A 389 15.75 -22.06 -9.81
N GLY A 390 16.09 -22.83 -10.84
CA GLY A 390 17.43 -22.83 -11.45
C GLY A 390 17.79 -21.43 -11.92
N LYS A 391 16.97 -20.83 -12.79
CA LYS A 391 17.20 -19.46 -13.27
C LYS A 391 17.15 -18.42 -12.13
N LEU A 392 16.27 -18.61 -11.14
CA LEU A 392 16.17 -17.70 -10.02
C LEU A 392 17.38 -17.84 -9.08
N ALA A 393 17.84 -19.07 -8.85
CA ALA A 393 19.05 -19.38 -8.09
C ALA A 393 20.30 -18.86 -8.81
N ASP A 394 20.41 -19.03 -10.12
CA ASP A 394 21.50 -18.47 -10.94
C ASP A 394 21.52 -16.95 -10.90
N LYS A 395 20.34 -16.31 -10.96
CA LYS A 395 20.20 -14.88 -10.79
C LYS A 395 20.55 -14.40 -9.38
N ALA A 396 20.14 -15.13 -8.35
CA ALA A 396 20.50 -14.85 -6.95
C ALA A 396 22.01 -15.09 -6.73
N LYS A 397 22.54 -16.18 -7.28
CA LYS A 397 23.96 -16.50 -7.27
C LYS A 397 24.78 -15.44 -8.01
N GLY A 398 24.38 -15.04 -9.22
CA GLY A 398 25.04 -13.97 -9.97
C GLY A 398 24.99 -12.61 -9.26
N LYS A 399 23.96 -12.34 -8.42
CA LYS A 399 23.96 -11.18 -7.51
C LYS A 399 24.91 -11.40 -6.33
N ALA A 400 24.91 -12.58 -5.72
CA ALA A 400 25.80 -12.91 -4.64
C ALA A 400 27.28 -12.92 -5.09
N ASP A 401 27.57 -13.46 -6.27
CA ASP A 401 28.92 -13.45 -6.86
C ASP A 401 29.39 -12.02 -7.15
N ARG A 402 28.52 -11.16 -7.69
CA ARG A 402 28.81 -9.72 -7.85
C ARG A 402 29.04 -9.03 -6.50
N TYR A 403 28.24 -9.37 -5.49
CA TYR A 403 28.45 -8.88 -4.13
C TYR A 403 29.81 -9.33 -3.57
N LEU A 404 30.18 -10.60 -3.76
CA LEU A 404 31.46 -11.16 -3.29
C LEU A 404 32.65 -10.61 -4.07
N GLN A 405 32.51 -10.39 -5.38
CA GLN A 405 33.57 -9.88 -6.26
C GLN A 405 33.75 -8.35 -6.15
N ALA A 406 32.63 -7.60 -6.09
CA ALA A 406 32.65 -6.15 -6.00
C ALA A 406 32.63 -5.62 -4.56
N GLY A 407 32.44 -6.49 -3.56
CA GLY A 407 32.28 -6.11 -2.16
C GLY A 407 31.00 -5.33 -1.88
N THR A 408 30.14 -5.12 -2.88
CA THR A 408 28.93 -4.30 -2.76
C THR A 408 27.77 -4.86 -3.59
N ASP A 409 26.56 -4.75 -3.06
CA ASP A 409 25.31 -4.93 -3.79
C ASP A 409 25.15 -3.82 -4.84
N ASP A 410 24.53 -4.09 -5.99
CA ASP A 410 24.22 -3.10 -7.06
C ASP A 410 23.55 -1.82 -6.53
N ARG A 411 22.87 -1.90 -5.38
CA ARG A 411 22.18 -0.78 -4.73
C ARG A 411 22.95 -0.18 -3.53
N ALA A 412 24.08 -0.77 -3.15
CA ALA A 412 24.88 -0.27 -2.02
C ALA A 412 25.36 1.17 -2.21
N PRO A 413 25.85 1.58 -3.41
CA PRO A 413 26.22 2.96 -3.66
C PRO A 413 25.04 3.92 -3.51
N LEU A 414 23.83 3.53 -3.94
CA LEU A 414 22.63 4.35 -3.76
C LEU A 414 22.29 4.53 -2.28
N ARG A 415 22.41 3.47 -1.47
CA ARG A 415 22.18 3.55 -0.02
C ARG A 415 23.24 4.42 0.66
N ALA A 416 24.51 4.31 0.24
CA ALA A 416 25.57 5.16 0.76
C ALA A 416 25.34 6.65 0.45
N ALA A 417 24.98 6.97 -0.79
CA ALA A 417 24.60 8.32 -1.20
C ALA A 417 23.39 8.83 -0.40
N THR A 418 22.35 7.98 -0.24
CA THR A 418 21.15 8.35 0.54
C THR A 418 21.47 8.55 2.01
N TRP A 419 22.38 7.76 2.58
CA TRP A 419 22.81 7.91 3.97
C TRP A 419 23.54 9.25 4.19
N ARG A 420 24.47 9.65 3.29
CA ARG A 420 25.10 10.97 3.35
C ARG A 420 24.07 12.08 3.23
N MET A 421 23.15 11.98 2.26
CA MET A 421 22.03 12.92 2.13
C MET A 421 21.24 13.06 3.45
N ALA A 422 20.94 11.94 4.12
CA ALA A 422 20.21 11.95 5.39
C ALA A 422 21.02 12.61 6.53
N LEU A 423 22.33 12.37 6.58
CA LEU A 423 23.20 12.94 7.62
C LEU A 423 23.43 14.45 7.48
N ASP A 424 23.30 15.03 6.30
CA ASP A 424 23.42 16.48 6.09
C ASP A 424 22.24 17.26 6.68
N ARG A 425 21.04 16.61 6.75
CA ARG A 425 19.85 17.20 7.39
C ARG A 425 19.12 16.19 8.28
N PRO A 426 19.75 15.69 9.35
CA PRO A 426 19.24 14.54 10.09
C PRO A 426 17.95 14.83 10.86
N TRP A 427 17.71 16.08 11.26
CA TRP A 427 16.54 16.46 12.06
C TRP A 427 15.29 16.71 11.23
N THR A 428 15.39 17.46 10.17
CA THR A 428 14.25 17.95 9.39
C THR A 428 14.11 17.29 8.03
N GLY A 429 15.19 16.64 7.53
CA GLY A 429 15.25 16.09 6.18
C GLY A 429 15.34 17.18 5.11
N TRP A 430 15.30 16.76 3.86
CA TRP A 430 15.36 17.61 2.66
C TRP A 430 13.98 17.98 2.10
N GLY A 431 12.92 17.54 2.75
CA GLY A 431 11.54 17.71 2.30
C GLY A 431 10.96 16.43 1.68
N ALA A 432 9.72 16.18 2.00
CA ALA A 432 8.97 15.03 1.52
C ALA A 432 8.90 15.02 -0.02
N GLY A 433 9.27 13.88 -0.65
CA GLY A 433 9.30 13.73 -2.10
C GLY A 433 10.47 14.43 -2.80
N SER A 434 11.46 14.95 -2.06
CA SER A 434 12.61 15.67 -2.63
C SER A 434 13.73 14.76 -3.15
N TYR A 435 13.71 13.47 -2.84
CA TYR A 435 14.82 12.56 -3.11
C TYR A 435 15.34 12.65 -4.54
N ARG A 436 14.46 12.56 -5.54
CA ARG A 436 14.83 12.57 -6.96
C ARG A 436 15.54 13.85 -7.41
N TRP A 437 15.35 14.95 -6.67
CA TRP A 437 15.93 16.27 -6.99
C TRP A 437 17.25 16.53 -6.27
N VAL A 438 17.36 16.06 -5.03
CA VAL A 438 18.51 16.31 -4.15
C VAL A 438 19.56 15.20 -4.25
N SER A 439 19.13 13.95 -4.32
CA SER A 439 20.03 12.78 -4.29
C SER A 439 21.06 12.72 -5.42
N PRO A 440 20.85 13.28 -6.64
CA PRO A 440 21.86 13.23 -7.70
C PRO A 440 23.19 13.90 -7.31
N VAL A 441 23.16 14.91 -6.44
CA VAL A 441 24.40 15.53 -5.92
C VAL A 441 25.23 14.50 -5.14
N TYR A 442 24.57 13.72 -4.28
CA TYR A 442 25.21 12.66 -3.50
C TYR A 442 25.56 11.41 -4.32
N GLN A 443 24.74 11.12 -5.34
CA GLN A 443 25.01 10.02 -6.28
C GLN A 443 26.24 10.31 -7.15
N ALA A 444 26.48 11.57 -7.51
CA ALA A 444 27.62 11.99 -8.31
C ALA A 444 28.96 11.70 -7.62
N ASP A 445 29.00 11.67 -6.29
CA ASP A 445 30.22 11.35 -5.53
C ASP A 445 30.54 9.85 -5.49
N GLU A 446 29.59 8.98 -5.90
CA GLU A 446 29.75 7.54 -5.88
C GLU A 446 30.37 7.05 -7.19
N LYS A 447 31.66 6.71 -7.17
CA LYS A 447 32.40 6.21 -8.36
C LYS A 447 31.69 5.01 -9.03
N ALA A 448 31.06 4.14 -8.26
CA ALA A 448 30.34 2.98 -8.77
C ALA A 448 29.09 3.37 -9.60
N LEU A 449 28.56 4.56 -9.44
CA LEU A 449 27.44 5.09 -10.22
C LEU A 449 27.87 5.92 -11.42
N GLN A 450 29.17 6.19 -11.58
CA GLN A 450 29.73 6.98 -12.67
C GLN A 450 30.08 6.11 -13.89
N ASP A 451 30.10 6.73 -15.06
CA ASP A 451 30.70 6.19 -16.27
C ASP A 451 32.23 6.44 -16.28
N GLY A 452 32.92 5.97 -17.34
CA GLY A 452 34.36 6.20 -17.52
C GLY A 452 34.78 7.68 -17.61
N HIS A 453 33.83 8.61 -17.73
CA HIS A 453 34.03 10.05 -17.81
C HIS A 453 33.63 10.78 -16.54
N GLY A 454 33.31 10.06 -15.45
CA GLY A 454 32.88 10.65 -14.18
C GLY A 454 31.44 11.18 -14.19
N ARG A 455 30.62 10.82 -15.18
CA ARG A 455 29.22 11.23 -15.25
C ARG A 455 28.33 10.14 -14.67
N LEU A 456 27.21 10.52 -14.05
CA LEU A 456 26.22 9.53 -13.61
C LEU A 456 25.70 8.71 -14.80
N ARG A 457 25.84 7.39 -14.74
CA ARG A 457 25.33 6.46 -15.77
C ARG A 457 23.81 6.51 -15.83
N VAL A 458 23.17 6.48 -14.67
CA VAL A 458 21.72 6.53 -14.52
C VAL A 458 21.40 7.31 -13.27
N ARG A 459 20.53 8.30 -13.39
CA ARG A 459 19.97 9.01 -12.26
C ARG A 459 18.94 8.14 -11.57
N ALA A 460 19.23 7.66 -10.37
CA ALA A 460 18.26 6.91 -9.59
C ALA A 460 17.23 7.86 -8.98
N LEU A 461 15.96 7.61 -9.29
CA LEU A 461 14.83 8.42 -8.79
C LEU A 461 14.41 8.05 -7.37
N TYR A 462 14.87 6.90 -6.87
CA TYR A 462 14.53 6.32 -5.57
C TYR A 462 15.74 5.60 -4.98
N ALA A 463 15.79 5.54 -3.64
CA ALA A 463 16.89 4.88 -2.92
C ALA A 463 16.84 3.35 -2.97
N HIS A 464 15.72 2.74 -3.39
CA HIS A 464 15.45 1.32 -3.24
C HIS A 464 15.63 0.80 -1.80
N HIS A 465 15.27 1.65 -0.85
CA HIS A 465 15.23 1.40 0.58
C HIS A 465 14.27 2.42 1.20
N ASP A 466 13.01 2.05 1.36
CA ASP A 466 11.94 3.00 1.72
C ASP A 466 12.21 3.76 3.04
N TRP A 467 12.69 3.06 4.06
CA TRP A 467 12.95 3.67 5.38
C TRP A 467 14.07 4.70 5.33
N LEU A 468 15.13 4.41 4.59
CA LEU A 468 16.27 5.31 4.46
C LEU A 468 15.92 6.54 3.61
N GLN A 469 15.18 6.33 2.51
CA GLN A 469 14.68 7.44 1.70
C GLN A 469 13.77 8.35 2.53
N LEU A 470 12.84 7.75 3.28
CA LEU A 470 11.94 8.51 4.13
C LEU A 470 12.72 9.31 5.19
N PHE A 471 13.74 8.71 5.81
CA PHE A 471 14.61 9.42 6.75
C PHE A 471 15.33 10.61 6.10
N ALA A 472 15.88 10.44 4.90
CA ALA A 472 16.53 11.52 4.16
C ALA A 472 15.56 12.66 3.81
N GLU A 473 14.28 12.35 3.54
CA GLU A 473 13.28 13.33 3.14
C GLU A 473 12.63 14.05 4.32
N VAL A 474 12.28 13.34 5.41
CA VAL A 474 11.52 13.94 6.52
C VAL A 474 12.32 14.08 7.82
N GLY A 475 13.52 13.53 7.88
CA GLY A 475 14.38 13.59 9.06
C GLY A 475 13.81 12.86 10.28
N LEU A 476 14.52 12.94 11.40
CA LEU A 476 14.10 12.31 12.66
C LEU A 476 12.77 12.87 13.17
N LEU A 477 12.55 14.19 13.04
CA LEU A 477 11.29 14.81 13.51
C LEU A 477 10.08 14.30 12.75
N GLY A 478 10.17 14.13 11.42
CA GLY A 478 9.09 13.57 10.61
C GLY A 478 8.88 12.08 10.82
N LEU A 479 9.90 11.36 11.33
CA LEU A 479 9.76 9.94 11.67
C LEU A 479 9.06 9.70 13.02
N VAL A 480 9.04 10.68 13.94
CA VAL A 480 8.41 10.52 15.27
C VAL A 480 6.96 10.00 15.20
N PRO A 481 6.06 10.59 14.40
CA PRO A 481 4.71 10.08 14.26
C PRO A 481 4.66 8.63 13.74
N LEU A 482 5.52 8.30 12.80
CA LEU A 482 5.59 6.95 12.20
C LEU A 482 6.12 5.93 13.21
N LEU A 483 7.10 6.29 14.03
CA LEU A 483 7.60 5.45 15.13
C LEU A 483 6.51 5.21 16.18
N ALA A 484 5.68 6.20 16.48
CA ALA A 484 4.52 6.03 17.36
C ALA A 484 3.49 5.04 16.76
N ALA A 485 3.22 5.12 15.45
CA ALA A 485 2.36 4.17 14.76
C ALA A 485 2.97 2.76 14.74
N LEU A 486 4.28 2.62 14.50
CA LEU A 486 5.01 1.35 14.55
C LEU A 486 5.00 0.74 15.95
N TYR A 487 5.20 1.54 16.99
CA TYR A 487 5.09 1.07 18.38
C TYR A 487 3.68 0.54 18.69
N TRP A 488 2.64 1.31 18.32
CA TRP A 488 1.25 0.85 18.46
C TRP A 488 1.03 -0.47 17.72
N PHE A 489 1.56 -0.56 16.52
CA PHE A 489 1.49 -1.75 15.69
C PHE A 489 2.20 -2.95 16.36
N GLY A 490 3.41 -2.77 16.89
CA GLY A 490 4.15 -3.78 17.65
C GLY A 490 3.35 -4.31 18.86
N ARG A 491 2.60 -3.44 19.54
CA ARG A 491 1.67 -3.86 20.59
C ARG A 491 0.53 -4.74 20.06
N LYS A 492 -0.02 -4.42 18.87
CA LYS A 492 -1.07 -5.24 18.23
C LYS A 492 -0.52 -6.59 17.77
N LEU A 493 0.68 -6.59 17.20
CA LEU A 493 1.41 -7.81 16.83
C LEU A 493 1.60 -8.73 18.06
N ARG A 494 2.13 -8.19 19.15
CA ARG A 494 2.29 -8.94 20.41
C ARG A 494 0.96 -9.47 20.94
N ALA A 495 -0.11 -8.68 20.86
CA ALA A 495 -1.45 -9.11 21.24
C ALA A 495 -1.95 -10.25 20.34
N ALA A 496 -1.74 -10.16 19.01
CA ALA A 496 -2.10 -11.19 18.06
C ALA A 496 -1.43 -12.54 18.38
N CYS A 497 -0.13 -12.52 18.70
CA CYS A 497 0.62 -13.71 19.09
C CYS A 497 0.10 -14.37 20.38
N ARG A 498 -0.60 -13.61 21.24
CA ARG A 498 -1.12 -14.07 22.54
C ARG A 498 -2.60 -14.47 22.50
N THR A 499 -3.34 -14.12 21.47
CA THR A 499 -4.81 -14.30 21.43
C THR A 499 -5.26 -15.72 21.11
N GLY A 500 -4.38 -16.59 20.59
CA GLY A 500 -4.73 -17.93 20.13
C GLY A 500 -5.61 -17.93 18.87
N HIS A 501 -5.76 -16.77 18.19
CA HIS A 501 -6.46 -16.67 16.92
C HIS A 501 -5.51 -17.00 15.76
N PRO A 502 -5.67 -18.15 15.07
CA PRO A 502 -4.73 -18.58 14.04
C PRO A 502 -4.66 -17.61 12.85
N GLU A 503 -5.74 -16.91 12.54
CA GLU A 503 -5.80 -15.90 11.48
C GLU A 503 -4.98 -14.64 11.77
N ALA A 504 -4.67 -14.35 13.02
CA ALA A 504 -3.91 -13.16 13.38
C ALA A 504 -2.41 -13.29 13.06
N LEU A 505 -1.87 -14.51 13.08
CA LEU A 505 -0.45 -14.75 12.83
C LEU A 505 -0.05 -14.47 11.37
N PRO A 506 -0.77 -14.96 10.33
CA PRO A 506 -0.49 -14.58 8.94
C PRO A 506 -0.57 -13.07 8.68
N LEU A 507 -1.59 -12.39 9.24
CA LEU A 507 -1.72 -10.94 9.10
C LEU A 507 -0.54 -10.19 9.72
N ALA A 508 -0.11 -10.64 10.90
CA ALA A 508 1.02 -10.07 11.60
C ALA A 508 2.34 -10.31 10.84
N ALA A 509 2.53 -11.54 10.35
CA ALA A 509 3.71 -11.91 9.57
C ALA A 509 3.81 -11.13 8.27
N LEU A 510 2.70 -10.92 7.55
CA LEU A 510 2.66 -10.10 6.33
C LEU A 510 3.25 -8.72 6.55
N LEU A 511 2.88 -8.05 7.64
CA LEU A 511 3.33 -6.70 7.93
C LEU A 511 4.82 -6.65 8.25
N VAL A 512 5.33 -7.65 8.97
CA VAL A 512 6.76 -7.77 9.24
C VAL A 512 7.53 -8.06 7.95
N LEU A 513 7.06 -9.02 7.15
CA LEU A 513 7.72 -9.40 5.89
C LEU A 513 7.69 -8.27 4.86
N PHE A 514 6.59 -7.52 4.79
CA PHE A 514 6.51 -6.33 3.95
C PHE A 514 7.51 -5.26 4.40
N ALA A 515 7.57 -4.96 5.70
CA ALA A 515 8.51 -3.98 6.24
C ALA A 515 9.97 -4.38 5.99
N LEU A 516 10.30 -5.67 6.11
CA LEU A 516 11.62 -6.19 5.76
C LEU A 516 11.90 -6.06 4.25
N HIS A 517 10.93 -6.37 3.38
CA HIS A 517 11.11 -6.23 1.93
C HIS A 517 11.28 -4.76 1.53
N ALA A 518 10.57 -3.82 2.18
CA ALA A 518 10.72 -2.37 1.98
C ALA A 518 12.12 -1.83 2.39
N SER A 519 12.93 -2.61 3.12
CA SER A 519 14.33 -2.29 3.39
C SER A 519 15.28 -2.61 2.23
N PHE A 520 14.80 -3.30 1.19
CA PHE A 520 15.61 -3.73 0.04
C PHE A 520 15.00 -3.34 -1.30
N ASP A 521 13.78 -2.79 -1.29
CA ASP A 521 13.11 -2.31 -2.49
C ASP A 521 12.21 -1.11 -2.19
N LEU A 522 11.51 -0.63 -3.23
CA LEU A 522 10.60 0.49 -3.20
C LEU A 522 9.16 -0.06 -3.17
N LEU A 523 8.51 -0.09 -2.03
CA LEU A 523 7.16 -0.64 -1.86
C LEU A 523 6.14 0.35 -1.29
N CYS A 524 6.58 1.25 -0.40
CA CYS A 524 5.72 2.19 0.31
C CYS A 524 5.23 3.38 -0.56
N TRP A 525 5.59 3.38 -1.84
CA TRP A 525 5.20 4.42 -2.82
C TRP A 525 4.06 3.97 -3.73
N PHE A 526 3.52 2.78 -3.50
CA PHE A 526 2.49 2.17 -4.37
C PHE A 526 1.18 2.00 -3.65
N THR A 527 0.21 2.81 -4.04
CA THR A 527 -1.13 2.87 -3.44
C THR A 527 -1.84 1.52 -3.36
N PRO A 528 -1.77 0.60 -4.37
CA PRO A 528 -2.40 -0.71 -4.27
C PRO A 528 -1.86 -1.56 -3.11
N LEU A 529 -0.54 -1.54 -2.89
CA LEU A 529 0.09 -2.26 -1.80
C LEU A 529 -0.35 -1.70 -0.44
N LEU A 530 -0.31 -0.38 -0.32
CA LEU A 530 -0.68 0.33 0.90
C LEU A 530 -2.17 0.18 1.22
N THR A 531 -3.05 0.08 0.19
CA THR A 531 -4.49 -0.15 0.37
C THR A 531 -4.75 -1.53 0.96
N VAL A 532 -4.07 -2.58 0.46
CA VAL A 532 -4.14 -3.94 1.04
C VAL A 532 -3.56 -3.94 2.46
N LEU A 533 -2.43 -3.26 2.70
CA LEU A 533 -1.84 -3.13 4.04
C LEU A 533 -2.78 -2.43 5.02
N ALA A 534 -3.48 -1.37 4.60
CA ALA A 534 -4.47 -0.70 5.44
C ALA A 534 -5.58 -1.66 5.89
N LEU A 535 -6.07 -2.52 4.98
CA LEU A 535 -7.02 -3.58 5.32
C LEU A 535 -6.42 -4.59 6.30
N VAL A 536 -5.19 -5.06 6.06
CA VAL A 536 -4.49 -6.02 6.93
C VAL A 536 -4.31 -5.45 8.35
N VAL A 537 -3.87 -4.19 8.47
CA VAL A 537 -3.71 -3.50 9.77
C VAL A 537 -5.05 -3.33 10.47
N ALA A 538 -6.11 -2.96 9.73
CA ALA A 538 -7.45 -2.80 10.28
C ALA A 538 -8.03 -4.14 10.78
N ALA A 539 -7.83 -5.22 10.01
CA ALA A 539 -8.25 -6.57 10.39
C ALA A 539 -7.50 -7.03 11.65
N LEU A 540 -6.17 -6.90 11.69
CA LEU A 540 -5.36 -7.27 12.85
C LEU A 540 -5.80 -6.51 14.12
N ALA A 541 -6.06 -5.21 14.00
CA ALA A 541 -6.57 -4.41 15.11
C ALA A 541 -7.93 -4.90 15.63
N ALA A 542 -8.86 -5.20 14.71
CA ALA A 542 -10.19 -5.71 15.07
C ALA A 542 -10.13 -7.08 15.77
N PHE A 543 -9.26 -7.99 15.30
CA PHE A 543 -9.08 -9.30 15.92
C PHE A 543 -8.47 -9.23 17.32
N THR A 544 -7.52 -8.30 17.55
CA THR A 544 -6.85 -8.18 18.85
C THR A 544 -7.69 -7.44 19.89
N GLU A 545 -8.52 -6.48 19.51
CA GLU A 545 -9.33 -5.68 20.44
C GLU A 545 -10.53 -6.45 21.01
N GLN A 546 -11.22 -7.21 20.20
CA GLN A 546 -12.37 -8.00 20.65
C GLN A 546 -11.97 -9.13 21.60
N SER A 547 -10.77 -9.68 21.46
CA SER A 547 -10.25 -10.72 22.36
C SER A 547 -9.94 -10.18 23.74
N SER A 548 -9.57 -8.90 23.88
CA SER A 548 -9.35 -8.24 25.17
C SER A 548 -10.67 -7.90 25.87
N ALA A 549 -11.68 -7.47 25.11
CA ALA A 549 -13.01 -7.18 25.66
C ALA A 549 -13.72 -8.44 26.19
N GLY A 550 -13.62 -9.56 25.46
CA GLY A 550 -14.18 -10.85 25.90
C GLY A 550 -13.52 -11.39 27.17
N ARG A 551 -12.20 -11.19 27.34
CA ARG A 551 -11.49 -11.56 28.57
C ARG A 551 -11.85 -10.65 29.75
N ALA A 552 -12.00 -9.35 29.52
CA ALA A 552 -12.42 -8.42 30.57
C ALA A 552 -13.85 -8.72 31.06
N ALA A 553 -14.76 -9.09 30.16
CA ALA A 553 -16.13 -9.51 30.51
C ALA A 553 -16.18 -10.86 31.26
N ALA A 554 -15.23 -11.77 31.00
CA ALA A 554 -15.14 -13.07 31.68
C ALA A 554 -14.47 -13.01 33.08
N VAL A 555 -13.81 -11.89 33.40
CA VAL A 555 -13.13 -11.64 34.68
C VAL A 555 -13.92 -10.64 35.55
N ALA A 556 -14.94 -10.01 34.99
CA ALA A 556 -15.87 -9.20 35.80
C ALA A 556 -16.72 -10.10 36.68
N PRO A 557 -16.79 -9.87 38.01
CA PRO A 557 -17.51 -10.72 38.98
C PRO A 557 -19.02 -10.73 38.75
#